data_b4b3b552e1b70e9c2b5426ae5426ecef
#
_entry.id   b4b3b552e1b70e9c2b5426ae5426ecef
#
_cell.length_a   1.000
_cell.length_b   1.000
_cell.length_c   1.000
_cell.angle_alpha   90.00
_cell.angle_beta   90.00
_cell.angle_gamma   90.00
#
_symmetry.space_group_name_H-M   'P 1'
#
loop_
_entity.id
_entity.type
_entity.pdbx_description
1 polymer ?
#
loop_
_entity_poly.entity_id
_entity_poly.type
_entity_poly.pdbx_seq_one_letter_code
_entity_poly.pdbx_strand_id
1 'polypeptide(L)'
;MTYKEVALKNGMIDIEMVLNTISKQTKVVAIQRSKGYGQRPSITVDEIENVISQIKQRYPNVIVFVDNCYGEFVERREPVEVGADLIAGSLIKNPGGGLAKIGGYIAGRKDLIERCGYRLTAPGIGKEAGASLSSLQEMYQGFFLAPHVVSQSLKGALFTSLLLEKMNMNTVPKYDAKRTDLIQTVQFDTKEQMIAFCQSIQHASPINAHFSPEPSYMPGYEDDVIMAAGTFVQGSSIELSADGPIRPPYEAYVQGGLTYEHVKIAVTRAVMNLKEQNLI
;
A
#
# COMPACT_ATOMS: atom_id res chain seq x y z
N MET A 1 23.95 -8.38 -10.96
CA MET A 1 22.84 -8.99 -10.19
C MET A 1 21.78 -9.39 -11.20
N THR A 2 21.30 -10.63 -11.15
CA THR A 2 20.20 -11.10 -12.02
C THR A 2 18.91 -11.09 -11.21
N TYR A 3 17.84 -10.65 -11.83
CA TYR A 3 16.48 -10.66 -11.29
C TYR A 3 15.65 -11.72 -12.00
N LYS A 4 14.80 -12.40 -11.27
CA LYS A 4 13.80 -13.32 -11.82
C LYS A 4 12.47 -13.05 -11.14
N GLU A 5 11.42 -13.03 -11.92
CA GLU A 5 10.05 -12.89 -11.44
C GLU A 5 9.36 -14.25 -11.51
N VAL A 6 8.54 -14.53 -10.49
CA VAL A 6 7.65 -15.69 -10.43
C VAL A 6 6.23 -15.18 -10.49
N ALA A 7 5.52 -15.54 -11.55
CA ALA A 7 4.14 -15.15 -11.72
C ALA A 7 3.25 -15.77 -10.61
N LEU A 8 2.22 -15.03 -10.22
CA LEU A 8 1.21 -15.53 -9.30
C LEU A 8 0.31 -16.55 -10.00
N LYS A 9 -0.13 -17.56 -9.27
CA LYS A 9 -1.11 -18.55 -9.73
C LYS A 9 -2.45 -18.26 -9.05
N ASN A 10 -3.46 -17.90 -9.82
CA ASN A 10 -4.78 -17.52 -9.30
C ASN A 10 -4.72 -16.38 -8.24
N GLY A 11 -3.84 -15.41 -8.45
CA GLY A 11 -3.64 -14.30 -7.51
C GLY A 11 -2.82 -14.62 -6.26
N MET A 12 -2.37 -15.87 -6.09
CA MET A 12 -1.61 -16.37 -4.93
C MET A 12 -0.16 -16.66 -5.32
N ILE A 13 0.74 -16.68 -4.34
CA ILE A 13 2.14 -17.07 -4.56
C ILE A 13 2.20 -18.54 -4.94
N ASP A 14 2.73 -18.84 -6.14
CA ASP A 14 3.04 -20.22 -6.56
C ASP A 14 4.34 -20.67 -5.88
N ILE A 15 4.20 -21.28 -4.70
CA ILE A 15 5.34 -21.69 -3.89
C ILE A 15 6.20 -22.77 -4.57
N GLU A 16 5.60 -23.67 -5.34
CA GLU A 16 6.36 -24.68 -6.10
C GLU A 16 7.25 -24.01 -7.13
N MET A 17 6.71 -23.05 -7.88
CA MET A 17 7.48 -22.29 -8.86
C MET A 17 8.57 -21.45 -8.18
N VAL A 18 8.28 -20.82 -7.03
CA VAL A 18 9.28 -20.10 -6.23
C VAL A 18 10.42 -21.02 -5.84
N LEU A 19 10.12 -22.19 -5.25
CA LEU A 19 11.13 -23.17 -4.80
C LEU A 19 11.96 -23.70 -5.97
N ASN A 20 11.37 -23.91 -7.14
CA ASN A 20 12.06 -24.38 -8.33
C ASN A 20 12.91 -23.28 -9.00
N THR A 21 12.57 -22.00 -8.77
CA THR A 21 13.32 -20.85 -9.31
C THR A 21 14.54 -20.51 -8.46
N ILE A 22 14.50 -20.82 -7.16
CA ILE A 22 15.64 -20.60 -6.26
C ILE A 22 16.82 -21.52 -6.66
N SER A 23 18.01 -20.93 -6.75
CA SER A 23 19.26 -21.59 -7.08
C SER A 23 20.34 -21.31 -6.03
N LYS A 24 21.50 -21.95 -6.16
CA LYS A 24 22.69 -21.65 -5.30
C LYS A 24 23.13 -20.17 -5.36
N GLN A 25 22.77 -19.45 -6.43
CA GLN A 25 23.09 -18.04 -6.61
C GLN A 25 22.06 -17.11 -5.99
N THR A 26 20.87 -17.58 -5.68
CA THR A 26 19.79 -16.79 -5.09
C THR A 26 20.18 -16.35 -3.69
N LYS A 27 20.14 -15.03 -3.44
CA LYS A 27 20.45 -14.43 -2.15
C LYS A 27 19.22 -13.93 -1.44
N VAL A 28 18.24 -13.43 -2.19
CA VAL A 28 17.03 -12.81 -1.65
C VAL A 28 15.82 -13.30 -2.44
N VAL A 29 14.76 -13.62 -1.73
CA VAL A 29 13.39 -13.73 -2.24
C VAL A 29 12.62 -12.52 -1.73
N ALA A 30 12.06 -11.73 -2.64
CA ALA A 30 11.28 -10.55 -2.31
C ALA A 30 9.78 -10.84 -2.48
N ILE A 31 8.98 -10.42 -1.51
CA ILE A 31 7.51 -10.54 -1.51
C ILE A 31 6.94 -9.12 -1.38
N GLN A 32 6.07 -8.73 -2.30
CA GLN A 32 5.27 -7.51 -2.16
C GLN A 32 3.93 -7.87 -1.53
N ARG A 33 3.67 -7.42 -0.30
CA ARG A 33 2.47 -7.74 0.48
C ARG A 33 1.22 -7.14 -0.15
N SER A 34 1.21 -5.84 -0.34
CA SER A 34 0.07 -5.13 -0.92
C SER A 34 -0.04 -5.33 -2.43
N LYS A 35 -1.27 -5.27 -2.94
CA LYS A 35 -1.59 -5.55 -4.35
C LYS A 35 -1.12 -4.48 -5.34
N GLY A 36 -0.83 -3.25 -4.91
CA GLY A 36 -0.58 -2.14 -5.83
C GLY A 36 -1.77 -1.93 -6.77
N TYR A 37 -1.53 -1.63 -8.05
CA TYR A 37 -2.56 -1.58 -9.11
C TYR A 37 -2.84 -2.95 -9.75
N GLY A 38 -2.73 -4.01 -8.97
CA GLY A 38 -2.96 -5.37 -9.43
C GLY A 38 -4.36 -5.88 -9.07
N GLN A 39 -4.93 -6.72 -9.94
CA GLN A 39 -6.22 -7.39 -9.72
C GLN A 39 -6.12 -8.64 -8.84
N ARG A 40 -5.09 -8.73 -8.01
CA ARG A 40 -4.89 -9.81 -7.06
C ARG A 40 -5.33 -9.40 -5.65
N PRO A 41 -5.63 -10.32 -4.75
CA PRO A 41 -5.72 -10.00 -3.33
C PRO A 41 -4.35 -9.57 -2.79
N SER A 42 -4.35 -8.77 -1.73
CA SER A 42 -3.13 -8.54 -0.95
C SER A 42 -2.83 -9.77 -0.10
N ILE A 43 -1.54 -10.03 0.14
CA ILE A 43 -1.07 -11.27 0.76
C ILE A 43 -1.15 -11.13 2.28
N THR A 44 -1.84 -12.06 2.94
CA THR A 44 -1.98 -12.07 4.40
C THR A 44 -0.69 -12.49 5.09
N VAL A 45 -0.53 -12.13 6.37
CA VAL A 45 0.64 -12.55 7.15
C VAL A 45 0.68 -14.07 7.30
N ASP A 46 -0.47 -14.74 7.38
CA ASP A 46 -0.55 -16.21 7.44
C ASP A 46 -0.04 -16.87 6.14
N GLU A 47 -0.37 -16.29 4.98
CA GLU A 47 0.15 -16.74 3.68
C GLU A 47 1.66 -16.50 3.56
N ILE A 48 2.14 -15.34 4.03
CA ILE A 48 3.57 -15.03 4.09
C ILE A 48 4.29 -16.05 4.98
N GLU A 49 3.75 -16.39 6.15
CA GLU A 49 4.29 -17.41 7.06
C GLU A 49 4.45 -18.75 6.37
N ASN A 50 3.41 -19.21 5.67
CA ASN A 50 3.44 -20.47 4.92
C ASN A 50 4.54 -20.46 3.84
N VAL A 51 4.64 -19.38 3.07
CA VAL A 51 5.66 -19.24 2.02
C VAL A 51 7.06 -19.24 2.62
N ILE A 52 7.29 -18.46 3.69
CA ILE A 52 8.58 -18.37 4.37
C ILE A 52 9.00 -19.73 4.93
N SER A 53 8.08 -20.44 5.61
CA SER A 53 8.38 -21.74 6.21
C SER A 53 8.88 -22.75 5.18
N GLN A 54 8.24 -22.82 4.01
CA GLN A 54 8.63 -23.72 2.93
C GLN A 54 9.97 -23.32 2.29
N ILE A 55 10.21 -22.01 2.10
CA ILE A 55 11.51 -21.51 1.61
C ILE A 55 12.60 -21.86 2.61
N LYS A 56 12.41 -21.58 3.88
CA LYS A 56 13.44 -21.78 4.92
C LYS A 56 13.73 -23.27 5.18
N GLN A 57 12.74 -24.13 5.06
CA GLN A 57 12.93 -25.58 5.15
C GLN A 57 13.90 -26.10 4.08
N ARG A 58 13.81 -25.60 2.85
CA ARG A 58 14.63 -26.08 1.72
C ARG A 58 15.89 -25.21 1.50
N TYR A 59 15.82 -23.93 1.82
CA TYR A 59 16.86 -22.94 1.55
C TYR A 59 17.07 -22.03 2.78
N PRO A 60 17.61 -22.53 3.90
CA PRO A 60 17.67 -21.80 5.18
C PRO A 60 18.49 -20.51 5.12
N ASN A 61 19.44 -20.41 4.18
CA ASN A 61 20.34 -19.27 4.05
C ASN A 61 19.82 -18.18 3.08
N VAL A 62 18.73 -18.42 2.36
CA VAL A 62 18.12 -17.41 1.48
C VAL A 62 17.39 -16.39 2.35
N ILE A 63 17.68 -15.12 2.10
CA ILE A 63 17.02 -14.02 2.81
C ILE A 63 15.62 -13.84 2.24
N VAL A 64 14.60 -13.80 3.10
CA VAL A 64 13.24 -13.42 2.71
C VAL A 64 13.00 -11.98 3.13
N PHE A 65 12.73 -11.14 2.14
CA PHE A 65 12.42 -9.72 2.28
C PHE A 65 10.95 -9.47 1.93
N VAL A 66 10.25 -8.68 2.74
CA VAL A 66 8.87 -8.29 2.46
C VAL A 66 8.76 -6.77 2.34
N ASP A 67 8.27 -6.29 1.20
CA ASP A 67 7.72 -4.95 1.09
C ASP A 67 6.37 -4.92 1.81
N ASN A 68 6.34 -4.23 2.95
CA ASN A 68 5.23 -4.24 3.89
C ASN A 68 4.30 -3.01 3.75
N CYS A 69 4.57 -2.14 2.76
CA CYS A 69 3.77 -0.94 2.53
C CYS A 69 2.27 -1.22 2.54
N TYR A 70 1.50 -0.38 3.22
CA TYR A 70 0.05 -0.45 3.45
C TYR A 70 -0.44 -1.59 4.34
N GLY A 71 0.43 -2.54 4.73
CA GLY A 71 0.06 -3.66 5.60
C GLY A 71 0.31 -3.40 7.09
N GLU A 72 1.16 -2.44 7.43
CA GLU A 72 1.57 -2.19 8.80
C GLU A 72 0.38 -1.85 9.70
N PHE A 73 0.31 -2.45 10.88
CA PHE A 73 -0.75 -2.31 11.89
C PHE A 73 -2.16 -2.76 11.44
N VAL A 74 -2.29 -3.45 10.30
CA VAL A 74 -3.59 -3.95 9.82
C VAL A 74 -3.92 -5.31 10.45
N GLU A 75 -2.96 -6.21 10.49
CA GLU A 75 -3.09 -7.51 11.17
C GLU A 75 -2.38 -7.48 12.54
N ARG A 76 -2.62 -8.50 13.37
CA ARG A 76 -2.02 -8.59 14.72
C ARG A 76 -0.52 -8.90 14.69
N ARG A 77 -0.06 -9.57 13.65
CA ARG A 77 1.34 -9.96 13.45
C ARG A 77 1.91 -9.25 12.23
N GLU A 78 3.19 -8.97 12.29
CA GLU A 78 3.93 -8.43 11.15
C GLU A 78 4.81 -9.54 10.51
N PRO A 79 5.22 -9.39 9.25
CA PRO A 79 5.97 -10.45 8.56
C PRO A 79 7.28 -10.86 9.25
N VAL A 80 7.92 -9.99 10.04
CA VAL A 80 9.12 -10.34 10.82
C VAL A 80 8.80 -11.32 11.95
N GLU A 81 7.61 -11.28 12.51
CA GLU A 81 7.18 -12.19 13.58
C GLU A 81 6.92 -13.61 13.06
N VAL A 82 6.72 -13.74 11.75
CA VAL A 82 6.48 -15.01 11.07
C VAL A 82 7.65 -15.49 10.22
N GLY A 83 8.83 -14.91 10.43
CA GLY A 83 10.10 -15.39 9.90
C GLY A 83 10.68 -14.64 8.71
N ALA A 84 10.11 -13.51 8.29
CA ALA A 84 10.78 -12.63 7.34
C ALA A 84 12.11 -12.13 7.92
N ASP A 85 13.19 -12.23 7.14
CA ASP A 85 14.50 -11.75 7.58
C ASP A 85 14.57 -10.22 7.61
N LEU A 86 13.89 -9.57 6.68
CA LEU A 86 13.76 -8.13 6.58
C LEU A 86 12.37 -7.75 6.11
N ILE A 87 11.86 -6.63 6.61
CA ILE A 87 10.75 -5.88 6.04
C ILE A 87 11.19 -4.45 5.77
N ALA A 88 10.58 -3.81 4.82
CA ALA A 88 10.70 -2.37 4.62
C ALA A 88 9.35 -1.76 4.24
N GLY A 89 9.23 -0.47 4.50
CA GLY A 89 8.05 0.29 4.14
C GLY A 89 8.33 1.79 4.17
N SER A 90 7.32 2.56 3.81
CA SER A 90 7.39 4.01 3.74
C SER A 90 6.81 4.66 4.99
N LEU A 91 7.53 5.63 5.56
CA LEU A 91 7.02 6.41 6.70
C LEU A 91 5.97 7.45 6.29
N ILE A 92 5.81 7.79 5.02
CA ILE A 92 4.69 8.63 4.59
C ILE A 92 3.35 7.87 4.54
N LYS A 93 3.40 6.53 4.66
CA LYS A 93 2.23 5.63 4.70
C LYS A 93 1.86 5.29 6.15
N ASN A 94 1.37 4.07 6.37
CA ASN A 94 0.86 3.60 7.65
C ASN A 94 1.73 3.98 8.86
N PRO A 95 3.04 3.66 8.87
CA PRO A 95 3.84 3.86 10.09
C PRO A 95 4.09 5.31 10.46
N GLY A 96 3.93 6.23 9.54
CA GLY A 96 4.13 7.65 9.81
C GLY A 96 2.91 8.38 10.35
N GLY A 97 1.73 7.71 10.42
CA GLY A 97 0.54 8.24 11.09
C GLY A 97 0.07 9.62 10.58
N GLY A 98 0.41 9.98 9.35
CA GLY A 98 0.09 11.27 8.74
C GLY A 98 0.99 12.43 9.19
N LEU A 99 1.98 12.20 10.07
CA LEU A 99 2.90 13.24 10.53
C LEU A 99 4.25 13.17 9.81
N ALA A 100 4.77 11.98 9.53
CA ALA A 100 6.02 11.82 8.83
C ALA A 100 5.86 12.21 7.35
N LYS A 101 6.58 13.24 6.92
CA LYS A 101 6.51 13.80 5.56
C LYS A 101 7.46 13.11 4.59
N ILE A 102 8.44 12.39 5.10
CA ILE A 102 9.50 11.73 4.35
C ILE A 102 9.94 10.45 5.07
N GLY A 103 10.73 9.65 4.40
CA GLY A 103 11.47 8.56 5.00
C GLY A 103 10.87 7.19 4.76
N GLY A 104 11.62 6.21 5.20
CA GLY A 104 11.26 4.80 5.19
C GLY A 104 11.85 4.10 6.41
N TYR A 105 11.46 2.87 6.61
CA TYR A 105 12.01 2.02 7.65
C TYR A 105 12.46 0.69 7.06
N ILE A 106 13.41 0.08 7.74
CA ILE A 106 13.81 -1.32 7.55
C ILE A 106 13.82 -1.96 8.93
N ALA A 107 13.16 -3.10 9.10
CA ALA A 107 13.16 -3.87 10.33
C ALA A 107 13.46 -5.35 10.05
N GLY A 108 14.04 -6.06 11.02
CA GLY A 108 14.36 -7.47 10.90
C GLY A 108 15.69 -7.85 11.56
N ARG A 109 16.41 -8.78 10.95
CA ARG A 109 17.65 -9.33 11.48
C ARG A 109 18.74 -8.24 11.64
N LYS A 110 19.36 -8.22 12.80
CA LYS A 110 20.38 -7.22 13.19
C LYS A 110 21.55 -7.13 12.20
N ASP A 111 22.09 -8.27 11.77
CA ASP A 111 23.22 -8.33 10.82
C ASP A 111 22.89 -7.72 9.46
N LEU A 112 21.62 -7.88 9.02
CA LEU A 112 21.16 -7.30 7.78
C LEU A 112 20.86 -5.80 7.91
N ILE A 113 20.30 -5.37 9.05
CA ILE A 113 20.09 -3.95 9.36
C ILE A 113 21.41 -3.18 9.38
N GLU A 114 22.46 -3.74 9.98
CA GLU A 114 23.80 -3.12 9.98
C GLU A 114 24.33 -2.91 8.55
N ARG A 115 24.18 -3.92 7.69
CA ARG A 115 24.58 -3.82 6.27
C ARG A 115 23.78 -2.75 5.52
N CYS A 116 22.47 -2.64 5.79
CA CYS A 116 21.63 -1.60 5.23
C CYS A 116 22.13 -0.20 5.68
N GLY A 117 22.49 -0.04 6.96
CA GLY A 117 23.06 1.20 7.48
C GLY A 117 24.35 1.60 6.77
N TYR A 118 25.28 0.66 6.57
CA TYR A 118 26.51 0.93 5.82
C TYR A 118 26.26 1.27 4.34
N ARG A 119 25.22 0.72 3.76
CA ARG A 119 24.84 1.05 2.37
C ARG A 119 24.18 2.41 2.25
N LEU A 120 23.40 2.81 3.27
CA LEU A 120 22.71 4.10 3.31
C LEU A 120 23.70 5.27 3.49
N THR A 121 24.70 5.09 4.32
CA THR A 121 25.74 6.09 4.63
C THR A 121 27.09 5.68 4.03
N ALA A 122 27.97 5.13 4.85
CA ALA A 122 29.26 4.57 4.45
C ALA A 122 29.71 3.46 5.40
N PRO A 123 30.58 2.54 4.94
CA PRO A 123 31.22 1.58 5.82
C PRO A 123 31.93 2.26 7.01
N GLY A 124 31.69 1.74 8.22
CA GLY A 124 32.23 2.30 9.45
C GLY A 124 31.44 3.47 10.06
N ILE A 125 30.52 4.06 9.32
CA ILE A 125 29.60 5.12 9.81
C ILE A 125 28.24 4.48 10.17
N GLY A 126 27.62 3.75 9.24
CA GLY A 126 26.36 3.08 9.47
C GLY A 126 25.26 4.04 9.95
N LYS A 127 24.63 3.69 11.08
CA LYS A 127 23.56 4.48 11.70
C LYS A 127 24.04 5.53 12.70
N GLU A 128 25.34 5.64 12.94
CA GLU A 128 25.91 6.55 13.94
C GLU A 128 25.86 8.02 13.50
N ALA A 129 25.77 8.26 12.20
CA ALA A 129 25.67 9.58 11.63
C ALA A 129 24.64 9.61 10.48
N GLY A 130 24.19 10.80 10.15
CA GLY A 130 23.26 11.05 9.07
C GLY A 130 22.39 12.27 9.35
N ALA A 131 22.07 13.05 8.31
CA ALA A 131 21.23 14.22 8.46
C ALA A 131 19.76 13.80 8.49
N SER A 132 19.11 13.94 9.64
CA SER A 132 17.64 13.73 9.75
C SER A 132 16.82 15.00 9.47
N LEU A 133 17.47 16.16 9.32
CA LEU A 133 16.86 17.45 9.05
C LEU A 133 15.67 17.77 9.98
N SER A 134 15.82 17.43 11.28
CA SER A 134 14.80 17.60 12.33
C SER A 134 13.51 16.81 12.13
N SER A 135 13.48 15.83 11.22
CA SER A 135 12.27 15.03 10.90
C SER A 135 11.99 13.90 11.92
N LEU A 136 12.95 13.56 12.79
CA LEU A 136 12.81 12.42 13.71
C LEU A 136 11.63 12.54 14.67
N GLN A 137 11.35 13.75 15.19
CA GLN A 137 10.21 13.96 16.08
C GLN A 137 8.89 13.61 15.40
N GLU A 138 8.67 14.09 14.17
CA GLU A 138 7.46 13.80 13.40
C GLU A 138 7.37 12.30 13.08
N MET A 139 8.48 11.66 12.75
CA MET A 139 8.52 10.21 12.48
C MET A 139 8.15 9.40 13.72
N TYR A 140 8.71 9.69 14.89
CA TYR A 140 8.41 8.97 16.13
C TYR A 140 7.00 9.26 16.64
N GLN A 141 6.55 10.51 16.59
CA GLN A 141 5.19 10.86 16.98
C GLN A 141 4.17 10.24 16.02
N GLY A 142 4.46 10.26 14.73
CA GLY A 142 3.64 9.59 13.73
C GLY A 142 3.56 8.10 13.96
N PHE A 143 4.68 7.44 14.24
CA PHE A 143 4.72 6.02 14.57
C PHE A 143 3.89 5.67 15.82
N PHE A 144 3.96 6.52 16.85
CA PHE A 144 3.12 6.37 18.05
C PHE A 144 1.62 6.46 17.73
N LEU A 145 1.22 7.36 16.82
CA LEU A 145 -0.18 7.55 16.42
C LEU A 145 -0.65 6.57 15.34
N ALA A 146 0.28 5.92 14.64
CA ALA A 146 -0.01 5.09 13.48
C ALA A 146 -1.10 4.02 13.70
N PRO A 147 -1.14 3.26 14.81
CA PRO A 147 -2.19 2.27 15.03
C PRO A 147 -3.60 2.89 15.06
N HIS A 148 -3.73 4.09 15.63
CA HIS A 148 -5.00 4.83 15.63
C HIS A 148 -5.37 5.28 14.20
N VAL A 149 -4.45 5.91 13.48
CA VAL A 149 -4.70 6.41 12.13
C VAL A 149 -5.02 5.26 11.18
N VAL A 150 -4.29 4.16 11.24
CA VAL A 150 -4.57 2.94 10.45
C VAL A 150 -5.96 2.40 10.75
N SER A 151 -6.38 2.41 12.02
CA SER A 151 -7.74 1.98 12.37
C SER A 151 -8.83 2.90 11.78
N GLN A 152 -8.58 4.21 11.69
CA GLN A 152 -9.49 5.15 11.03
C GLN A 152 -9.57 4.90 9.53
N SER A 153 -8.42 4.68 8.89
CA SER A 153 -8.33 4.32 7.45
C SER A 153 -9.06 3.02 7.15
N LEU A 154 -8.91 1.98 8.01
CA LEU A 154 -9.64 0.72 7.87
C LEU A 154 -11.15 0.90 7.98
N LYS A 155 -11.64 1.70 8.94
CA LYS A 155 -13.06 2.04 9.05
C LYS A 155 -13.55 2.73 7.78
N GLY A 156 -12.74 3.66 7.24
CA GLY A 156 -13.00 4.34 5.98
C GLY A 156 -13.10 3.36 4.82
N ALA A 157 -12.16 2.42 4.69
CA ALA A 157 -12.18 1.40 3.65
C ALA A 157 -13.41 0.48 3.74
N LEU A 158 -13.78 0.06 4.96
CA LEU A 158 -15.01 -0.73 5.19
C LEU A 158 -16.28 0.04 4.80
N PHE A 159 -16.36 1.32 5.19
CA PHE A 159 -17.47 2.18 4.79
C PHE A 159 -17.56 2.35 3.28
N THR A 160 -16.42 2.60 2.63
CA THR A 160 -16.31 2.74 1.17
C THR A 160 -16.84 1.49 0.47
N SER A 161 -16.34 0.31 0.87
CA SER A 161 -16.81 -0.96 0.30
C SER A 161 -18.31 -1.15 0.49
N LEU A 162 -18.81 -1.01 1.74
CA LEU A 162 -20.22 -1.21 2.05
C LEU A 162 -21.14 -0.25 1.30
N LEU A 163 -20.78 1.04 1.22
CA LEU A 163 -21.58 2.04 0.51
C LEU A 163 -21.64 1.73 -0.98
N LEU A 164 -20.51 1.45 -1.61
CA LEU A 164 -20.43 1.18 -3.05
C LEU A 164 -21.10 -0.15 -3.42
N GLU A 165 -20.99 -1.19 -2.60
CA GLU A 165 -21.74 -2.44 -2.78
C GLU A 165 -23.26 -2.25 -2.71
N LYS A 166 -23.74 -1.37 -1.80
CA LYS A 166 -25.16 -0.98 -1.76
C LYS A 166 -25.62 -0.19 -2.99
N MET A 167 -24.67 0.36 -3.73
CA MET A 167 -24.91 1.00 -5.03
C MET A 167 -24.71 0.03 -6.21
N ASN A 168 -24.63 -1.29 -5.95
CA ASN A 168 -24.40 -2.37 -6.91
C ASN A 168 -23.05 -2.27 -7.66
N MET A 169 -22.07 -1.58 -7.08
CA MET A 169 -20.71 -1.50 -7.64
C MET A 169 -19.86 -2.67 -7.16
N ASN A 170 -18.95 -3.13 -8.01
CA ASN A 170 -18.03 -4.19 -7.64
C ASN A 170 -16.84 -3.64 -6.85
N THR A 171 -16.61 -4.20 -5.66
CA THR A 171 -15.51 -3.80 -4.76
C THR A 171 -14.62 -4.98 -4.39
N VAL A 172 -13.33 -4.72 -4.17
CA VAL A 172 -12.35 -5.71 -3.71
C VAL A 172 -11.39 -5.06 -2.70
N PRO A 173 -11.27 -5.61 -1.49
CA PRO A 173 -12.06 -6.69 -0.90
C PRO A 173 -13.51 -6.28 -0.64
N LYS A 174 -14.39 -7.25 -0.43
CA LYS A 174 -15.76 -7.00 0.01
C LYS A 174 -15.78 -6.45 1.45
N TYR A 175 -16.87 -5.77 1.83
CA TYR A 175 -16.94 -5.09 3.13
C TYR A 175 -16.73 -6.04 4.34
N ASP A 176 -17.10 -7.30 4.22
CA ASP A 176 -17.00 -8.35 5.25
C ASP A 176 -15.76 -9.25 5.11
N ALA A 177 -14.93 -9.03 4.09
CA ALA A 177 -13.73 -9.81 3.87
C ALA A 177 -12.60 -9.45 4.85
N LYS A 178 -11.76 -10.43 5.19
CA LYS A 178 -10.51 -10.19 5.94
C LYS A 178 -9.63 -9.23 5.15
N ARG A 179 -9.08 -8.23 5.84
CA ARG A 179 -8.16 -7.25 5.27
C ARG A 179 -6.75 -7.46 5.79
N THR A 180 -5.79 -7.23 4.93
CA THR A 180 -4.36 -7.30 5.22
C THR A 180 -3.62 -6.00 4.86
N ASP A 181 -4.31 -5.09 4.15
CA ASP A 181 -3.85 -3.74 3.86
C ASP A 181 -5.01 -2.74 3.86
N LEU A 182 -4.73 -1.47 3.52
CA LEU A 182 -5.70 -0.38 3.50
C LEU A 182 -6.39 -0.18 2.15
N ILE A 183 -5.98 -0.90 1.11
CA ILE A 183 -6.44 -0.63 -0.26
C ILE A 183 -7.85 -1.15 -0.47
N GLN A 184 -8.73 -0.26 -0.91
CA GLN A 184 -10.09 -0.57 -1.35
C GLN A 184 -10.22 -0.28 -2.83
N THR A 185 -10.34 -1.32 -3.65
CA THR A 185 -10.62 -1.17 -5.08
C THR A 185 -12.12 -1.04 -5.30
N VAL A 186 -12.49 -0.18 -6.21
CA VAL A 186 -13.83 -0.10 -6.79
C VAL A 186 -13.72 -0.14 -8.31
N GLN A 187 -14.55 -0.98 -8.94
CA GLN A 187 -14.61 -1.14 -10.39
C GLN A 187 -15.76 -0.32 -10.96
N PHE A 188 -15.48 0.36 -12.04
CA PHE A 188 -16.44 1.16 -12.81
C PHE A 188 -16.66 0.56 -14.18
N ASP A 189 -17.84 0.82 -14.79
CA ASP A 189 -18.18 0.36 -16.12
C ASP A 189 -17.47 1.20 -17.20
N THR A 190 -17.21 2.48 -16.92
CA THR A 190 -16.59 3.41 -17.86
C THR A 190 -15.45 4.21 -17.22
N LYS A 191 -14.55 4.73 -18.05
CA LYS A 191 -13.48 5.62 -17.60
C LYS A 191 -14.04 6.95 -17.05
N GLU A 192 -15.14 7.44 -17.60
CA GLU A 192 -15.80 8.68 -17.18
C GLU A 192 -16.28 8.58 -15.74
N GLN A 193 -16.88 7.44 -15.35
CA GLN A 193 -17.26 7.17 -13.96
C GLN A 193 -16.05 7.18 -13.02
N MET A 194 -14.96 6.50 -13.41
CA MET A 194 -13.74 6.43 -12.62
C MET A 194 -13.11 7.83 -12.45
N ILE A 195 -13.03 8.61 -13.53
CA ILE A 195 -12.49 9.97 -13.49
C ILE A 195 -13.33 10.85 -12.58
N ALA A 196 -14.65 10.87 -12.75
CA ALA A 196 -15.57 11.67 -11.95
C ALA A 196 -15.51 11.29 -10.45
N PHE A 197 -15.36 10.00 -10.14
CA PHE A 197 -15.17 9.53 -8.77
C PHE A 197 -13.87 10.08 -8.18
N CYS A 198 -12.74 9.94 -8.86
CA CYS A 198 -11.45 10.45 -8.40
C CYS A 198 -11.46 11.97 -8.23
N GLN A 199 -12.02 12.71 -9.20
CA GLN A 199 -12.17 14.16 -9.10
C GLN A 199 -13.01 14.57 -7.88
N SER A 200 -14.07 13.83 -7.56
CA SER A 200 -14.89 14.08 -6.37
C SER A 200 -14.14 13.84 -5.06
N ILE A 201 -13.27 12.83 -5.00
CA ILE A 201 -12.37 12.62 -3.85
C ILE A 201 -11.40 13.80 -3.72
N GLN A 202 -10.81 14.29 -4.82
CA GLN A 202 -9.95 15.48 -4.83
C GLN A 202 -10.66 16.71 -4.29
N HIS A 203 -11.89 16.97 -4.74
CA HIS A 203 -12.69 18.12 -4.30
C HIS A 203 -13.09 18.05 -2.81
N ALA A 204 -13.03 16.88 -2.19
CA ALA A 204 -13.26 16.70 -0.76
C ALA A 204 -11.95 16.69 0.08
N SER A 205 -10.81 16.87 -0.56
CA SER A 205 -9.48 16.82 0.09
C SER A 205 -9.13 18.11 0.81
N PRO A 206 -8.24 18.09 1.82
CA PRO A 206 -7.86 19.29 2.58
C PRO A 206 -6.99 20.26 1.78
N ILE A 207 -6.20 19.75 0.82
CA ILE A 207 -5.28 20.55 -0.01
C ILE A 207 -5.71 20.45 -1.47
N ASN A 208 -5.60 21.55 -2.21
CA ASN A 208 -5.85 21.62 -3.65
C ASN A 208 -7.25 21.11 -4.08
N ALA A 209 -8.25 21.23 -3.21
CA ALA A 209 -9.63 20.79 -3.48
C ALA A 209 -10.28 21.49 -4.70
N HIS A 210 -9.74 22.62 -5.13
CA HIS A 210 -10.21 23.38 -6.29
C HIS A 210 -9.67 22.87 -7.63
N PHE A 211 -8.70 21.95 -7.62
CA PHE A 211 -8.19 21.33 -8.83
C PHE A 211 -8.97 20.05 -9.16
N SER A 212 -9.16 19.82 -10.45
CA SER A 212 -9.69 18.57 -10.98
C SER A 212 -8.54 17.77 -11.58
N PRO A 213 -8.16 16.64 -11.00
CA PRO A 213 -7.12 15.80 -11.59
C PRO A 213 -7.58 15.23 -12.93
N GLU A 214 -6.67 15.16 -13.87
CA GLU A 214 -6.86 14.56 -15.18
C GLU A 214 -5.89 13.37 -15.35
N PRO A 215 -6.30 12.32 -16.11
CA PRO A 215 -5.38 11.25 -16.46
C PRO A 215 -4.13 11.80 -17.15
N SER A 216 -2.97 11.37 -16.69
CA SER A 216 -1.69 11.87 -17.19
C SER A 216 -0.63 10.77 -17.19
N TYR A 217 0.37 10.91 -18.06
CA TYR A 217 1.52 10.02 -18.08
C TYR A 217 2.21 9.96 -16.72
N MET A 218 2.46 8.75 -16.26
CA MET A 218 3.22 8.48 -15.04
C MET A 218 4.38 7.53 -15.36
N PRO A 219 5.63 7.89 -15.02
CA PRO A 219 6.78 7.02 -15.26
C PRO A 219 6.60 5.64 -14.62
N GLY A 220 6.86 4.58 -15.39
CA GLY A 220 6.72 3.19 -14.95
C GLY A 220 5.35 2.57 -15.22
N TYR A 221 4.43 3.31 -15.82
CA TYR A 221 3.12 2.80 -16.25
C TYR A 221 2.96 2.96 -17.77
N GLU A 222 2.27 2.00 -18.38
CA GLU A 222 1.97 2.02 -19.82
C GLU A 222 0.74 2.88 -20.12
N ASP A 223 -0.22 2.92 -19.19
CA ASP A 223 -1.45 3.69 -19.30
C ASP A 223 -1.36 4.99 -18.50
N ASP A 224 -2.10 6.00 -18.93
CA ASP A 224 -2.28 7.23 -18.14
C ASP A 224 -2.91 6.91 -16.78
N VAL A 225 -2.43 7.57 -15.74
CA VAL A 225 -2.92 7.41 -14.37
C VAL A 225 -3.64 8.67 -13.93
N ILE A 226 -4.84 8.50 -13.36
CA ILE A 226 -5.48 9.58 -12.59
C ILE A 226 -5.09 9.44 -11.13
N MET A 227 -4.70 10.55 -10.48
CA MET A 227 -4.34 10.57 -9.07
C MET A 227 -5.05 11.72 -8.35
N ALA A 228 -6.00 11.39 -7.50
CA ALA A 228 -6.64 12.29 -6.56
C ALA A 228 -5.98 12.12 -5.18
N ALA A 229 -5.07 13.01 -4.86
CA ALA A 229 -4.28 13.00 -3.62
C ALA A 229 -4.07 14.44 -3.14
N GLY A 230 -5.14 15.11 -2.79
CA GLY A 230 -5.11 16.45 -2.18
C GLY A 230 -4.69 16.41 -0.72
N THR A 231 -3.48 15.98 -0.49
CA THR A 231 -2.90 15.57 0.79
C THR A 231 -1.78 16.52 1.24
N PHE A 232 -1.53 16.61 2.54
CA PHE A 232 -0.41 17.40 3.09
C PHE A 232 0.94 16.81 2.64
N VAL A 233 1.01 15.48 2.52
CA VAL A 233 2.11 14.78 1.88
C VAL A 233 1.67 14.36 0.49
N GLN A 234 2.23 14.98 -0.54
CA GLN A 234 1.82 14.74 -1.92
C GLN A 234 2.04 13.29 -2.35
N GLY A 235 1.04 12.72 -3.05
CA GLY A 235 1.07 11.36 -3.57
C GLY A 235 0.42 10.33 -2.64
N SER A 236 0.74 9.05 -2.87
CA SER A 236 0.17 7.91 -2.13
C SER A 236 0.74 7.82 -0.72
N SER A 237 0.08 8.45 0.24
CA SER A 237 0.42 8.44 1.67
C SER A 237 -0.65 7.69 2.49
N ILE A 238 -0.62 7.82 3.83
CA ILE A 238 -1.70 7.34 4.72
C ILE A 238 -2.95 8.24 4.65
N GLU A 239 -2.86 9.38 4.00
CA GLU A 239 -3.98 10.29 3.79
C GLU A 239 -4.89 9.76 2.68
N LEU A 240 -6.14 10.20 2.66
CA LEU A 240 -7.11 9.72 1.68
C LEU A 240 -6.68 10.07 0.26
N SER A 241 -6.57 9.06 -0.59
CA SER A 241 -6.39 9.20 -2.03
C SER A 241 -7.27 8.21 -2.79
N ALA A 242 -7.51 8.53 -4.07
CA ALA A 242 -8.14 7.63 -5.02
C ALA A 242 -7.40 7.75 -6.35
N ASP A 243 -6.80 6.69 -6.80
CA ASP A 243 -5.94 6.68 -7.97
C ASP A 243 -6.09 5.37 -8.77
N GLY A 244 -5.59 5.37 -9.99
CA GLY A 244 -5.51 4.17 -10.81
C GLY A 244 -5.24 4.44 -12.29
N PRO A 245 -4.73 3.42 -13.00
CA PRO A 245 -4.52 3.51 -14.44
C PRO A 245 -5.85 3.48 -15.20
N ILE A 246 -5.95 4.28 -16.26
CA ILE A 246 -7.15 4.36 -17.11
C ILE A 246 -7.12 3.25 -18.15
N ARG A 247 -7.49 2.08 -17.70
CA ARG A 247 -7.61 0.87 -18.54
C ARG A 247 -8.70 -0.06 -18.01
N PRO A 248 -9.33 -0.88 -18.88
CA PRO A 248 -10.27 -1.90 -18.42
C PRO A 248 -9.61 -3.00 -17.56
N PRO A 249 -10.32 -3.50 -16.53
CA PRO A 249 -11.52 -2.92 -15.97
C PRO A 249 -11.15 -1.62 -15.23
N TYR A 250 -11.94 -0.57 -15.39
CA TYR A 250 -11.65 0.75 -14.81
C TYR A 250 -11.75 0.68 -13.29
N GLU A 251 -10.60 0.57 -12.62
CA GLU A 251 -10.51 0.38 -11.17
C GLU A 251 -9.83 1.58 -10.49
N ALA A 252 -10.55 2.22 -9.58
CA ALA A 252 -9.92 3.17 -8.66
C ALA A 252 -9.53 2.46 -7.36
N TYR A 253 -8.33 2.78 -6.89
CA TYR A 253 -7.75 2.30 -5.65
C TYR A 253 -7.87 3.39 -4.60
N VAL A 254 -8.87 3.26 -3.73
CA VAL A 254 -9.10 4.15 -2.59
C VAL A 254 -8.26 3.66 -1.42
N GLN A 255 -7.48 4.55 -0.83
CA GLN A 255 -6.58 4.17 0.26
C GLN A 255 -6.42 5.29 1.27
N GLY A 256 -6.11 4.93 2.51
CA GLY A 256 -5.82 5.89 3.56
C GLY A 256 -7.03 6.62 4.12
N GLY A 257 -6.73 7.68 4.83
CA GLY A 257 -7.68 8.53 5.53
C GLY A 257 -7.27 8.73 6.98
N LEU A 258 -6.84 9.95 7.34
CA LEU A 258 -6.41 10.27 8.71
C LEU A 258 -7.55 10.15 9.72
N THR A 259 -8.78 10.43 9.27
CA THR A 259 -10.01 10.27 10.05
C THR A 259 -11.08 9.55 9.25
N TYR A 260 -11.85 8.73 9.92
CA TYR A 260 -13.01 8.05 9.34
C TYR A 260 -14.02 9.02 8.74
N GLU A 261 -14.28 10.12 9.43
CA GLU A 261 -15.26 11.14 9.04
C GLU A 261 -14.90 11.77 7.70
N HIS A 262 -13.62 12.06 7.46
CA HIS A 262 -13.18 12.60 6.18
C HIS A 262 -13.45 11.60 5.05
N VAL A 263 -13.06 10.33 5.20
CA VAL A 263 -13.33 9.28 4.19
C VAL A 263 -14.82 9.15 3.93
N LYS A 264 -15.63 9.12 4.99
CA LYS A 264 -17.09 9.03 4.89
C LYS A 264 -17.67 10.18 4.08
N ILE A 265 -17.27 11.41 4.36
CA ILE A 265 -17.75 12.60 3.65
C ILE A 265 -17.32 12.55 2.19
N ALA A 266 -16.04 12.27 1.92
CA ALA A 266 -15.48 12.27 0.58
C ALA A 266 -16.14 11.24 -0.32
N VAL A 267 -16.25 9.98 0.14
CA VAL A 267 -16.86 8.90 -0.64
C VAL A 267 -18.37 9.13 -0.82
N THR A 268 -19.07 9.63 0.20
CA THR A 268 -20.49 9.95 0.06
C THR A 268 -20.71 11.03 -1.00
N ARG A 269 -19.90 12.10 -0.99
CA ARG A 269 -19.95 13.15 -2.02
C ARG A 269 -19.64 12.61 -3.41
N ALA A 270 -18.67 11.71 -3.53
CA ALA A 270 -18.33 11.08 -4.81
C ALA A 270 -19.53 10.29 -5.38
N VAL A 271 -20.22 9.50 -4.56
CA VAL A 271 -21.44 8.79 -4.99
C VAL A 271 -22.56 9.76 -5.37
N MET A 272 -22.76 10.82 -4.60
CA MET A 272 -23.77 11.85 -4.93
C MET A 272 -23.47 12.52 -6.26
N ASN A 273 -22.22 12.92 -6.49
CA ASN A 273 -21.80 13.54 -7.74
C ASN A 273 -21.99 12.62 -8.96
N LEU A 274 -21.65 11.32 -8.83
CA LEU A 274 -21.91 10.34 -9.89
C LEU A 274 -23.40 10.26 -10.23
N LYS A 275 -24.30 10.31 -9.24
CA LYS A 275 -25.75 10.33 -9.46
C LYS A 275 -26.23 11.62 -10.11
N GLU A 276 -25.75 12.77 -9.67
CA GLU A 276 -26.11 14.09 -10.23
C GLU A 276 -25.69 14.21 -11.70
N GLN A 277 -24.60 13.56 -12.08
CA GLN A 277 -24.13 13.49 -13.46
C GLN A 277 -24.80 12.37 -14.30
N ASN A 278 -25.71 11.58 -13.72
CA ASN A 278 -26.32 10.40 -14.34
C ASN A 278 -25.29 9.35 -14.80
N LEU A 279 -24.21 9.19 -14.06
CA LEU A 279 -23.17 8.21 -14.32
C LEU A 279 -23.44 6.86 -13.62
N ILE A 280 -24.29 6.87 -12.58
CA ILE A 280 -24.78 5.66 -11.88
C ILE A 280 -26.26 5.80 -11.51
#